data_25dead4ac74bd5b9e9b19c5ba30e45ab
#
_entry.id   25dead4ac74bd5b9e9b19c5ba30e45ab
#
_cell.length_a   1.000
_cell.length_b   1.000
_cell.length_c   1.000
_cell.angle_alpha   90.00
_cell.angle_beta   90.00
_cell.angle_gamma   90.00
#
_symmetry.space_group_name_H-M   'P 1'
#
loop_
_entity.id
_entity.type
_entity.pdbx_description
1 polymer ?
#
loop_
_entity_poly.entity_id
_entity_poly.type
_entity_poly.pdbx_seq_one_letter_code
_entity_poly.pdbx_strand_id
1 'polypeptide(L)'
;MSTAYYLLPGARLPKDVAPAVIPRIDRSLLDPILEGLGTPVCQRLAEGLTLPLARGTHHLWFWGVVPRGKTTPAHAAYVWLEDHGPTLATEIWSVTPCVEENGVYRSLGSDPLTAEEIDRCSEPLRKTLAKFGFVLQQWDTLWYATRMKDWEAVLRPWECQDGMGLDEGAIAGDRDMALECLRACAETMAGTEITAGRKAAGRPAPNAVWIAGGGRQIRFYPPTLIRAVMSDEPVLRSWAMEAGMLCQFVSRTTGKTWPEEAAPGDMIAVISDLWEPWLRGDWDAWLAALPGVASKIAELKAAAIERKTESTAIVACGLGTTATLLPKTEGLKSRFLSRFAKKTPPDYSWLTDSD
;
A
#
# COMPACT_ATOMS: atom_id res chain seq x y z
N MET A 1 -8.90 11.41 24.50
CA MET A 1 -9.70 10.36 23.80
C MET A 1 -8.76 9.59 22.92
N SER A 2 -8.70 8.27 23.05
CA SER A 2 -7.93 7.40 22.18
C SER A 2 -8.84 6.80 21.10
N THR A 3 -8.31 6.68 19.86
CA THR A 3 -9.06 6.22 18.70
C THR A 3 -8.38 5.01 18.05
N ALA A 4 -9.15 3.97 17.73
CA ALA A 4 -8.70 2.89 16.87
C ALA A 4 -9.11 3.19 15.44
N TYR A 5 -8.10 3.35 14.55
CA TYR A 5 -8.28 3.55 13.13
C TYR A 5 -8.19 2.23 12.39
N TYR A 6 -9.19 1.93 11.57
CA TYR A 6 -9.18 0.80 10.64
C TYR A 6 -8.96 1.33 9.24
N LEU A 7 -7.74 1.14 8.74
CA LEU A 7 -7.34 1.55 7.40
C LEU A 7 -7.64 0.40 6.44
N LEU A 8 -8.47 0.68 5.43
CA LEU A 8 -9.02 -0.31 4.50
C LEU A 8 -8.56 0.00 3.06
N PRO A 9 -7.40 -0.51 2.62
CA PRO A 9 -6.96 -0.41 1.24
C PRO A 9 -7.96 -1.05 0.28
N GLY A 10 -8.26 -0.39 -0.86
CA GLY A 10 -9.17 -0.90 -1.87
C GLY A 10 -10.65 -0.97 -1.45
N ALA A 11 -11.03 -0.32 -0.34
CA ALA A 11 -12.44 -0.32 0.09
C ALA A 11 -13.33 0.61 -0.74
N ARG A 12 -12.77 1.64 -1.38
CA ARG A 12 -13.53 2.52 -2.27
C ARG A 12 -13.49 2.00 -3.71
N LEU A 13 -14.67 1.82 -4.28
CA LEU A 13 -14.86 1.27 -5.62
C LEU A 13 -14.77 2.40 -6.66
N PRO A 14 -14.20 2.14 -7.85
CA PRO A 14 -14.27 3.07 -8.97
C PRO A 14 -15.71 3.46 -9.27
N LYS A 15 -15.92 4.70 -9.71
CA LYS A 15 -17.25 5.30 -9.93
C LYS A 15 -18.13 4.53 -10.92
N ASP A 16 -17.51 3.97 -11.94
CA ASP A 16 -18.16 3.15 -12.96
C ASP A 16 -18.52 1.74 -12.47
N VAL A 17 -17.84 1.24 -11.46
CA VAL A 17 -18.04 -0.10 -10.86
C VAL A 17 -19.01 -0.08 -9.70
N ALA A 18 -18.97 0.95 -8.87
CA ALA A 18 -19.74 1.06 -7.64
C ALA A 18 -21.27 0.79 -7.83
N PRO A 19 -21.96 1.28 -8.89
CA PRO A 19 -23.37 1.00 -9.09
C PRO A 19 -23.72 -0.48 -9.27
N ALA A 20 -22.78 -1.29 -9.78
CA ALA A 20 -22.99 -2.72 -9.98
C ALA A 20 -22.62 -3.55 -8.73
N VAL A 21 -21.66 -3.10 -7.92
CA VAL A 21 -21.10 -3.86 -6.79
C VAL A 21 -21.80 -3.52 -5.47
N ILE A 22 -22.04 -2.23 -5.17
CA ILE A 22 -22.64 -1.80 -3.89
C ILE A 22 -23.99 -2.47 -3.60
N PRO A 23 -24.92 -2.65 -4.55
CA PRO A 23 -26.19 -3.33 -4.28
C PRO A 23 -26.05 -4.79 -3.87
N ARG A 24 -24.92 -5.42 -4.16
CA ARG A 24 -24.63 -6.83 -3.83
C ARG A 24 -24.02 -7.00 -2.42
N ILE A 25 -23.68 -5.91 -1.76
CA ILE A 25 -23.11 -5.95 -0.40
C ILE A 25 -24.20 -6.34 0.60
N ASP A 26 -23.91 -7.37 1.39
CA ASP A 26 -24.76 -7.69 2.55
C ASP A 26 -24.58 -6.61 3.63
N ARG A 27 -25.58 -5.76 3.76
CA ARG A 27 -25.60 -4.64 4.71
C ARG A 27 -25.47 -5.10 6.16
N SER A 28 -25.96 -6.30 6.49
CA SER A 28 -25.89 -6.84 7.84
C SER A 28 -24.43 -7.01 8.33
N LEU A 29 -23.47 -7.11 7.40
CA LEU A 29 -22.05 -7.21 7.71
C LEU A 29 -21.45 -5.84 8.08
N LEU A 30 -21.88 -4.76 7.39
CA LEU A 30 -21.28 -3.43 7.53
C LEU A 30 -22.01 -2.56 8.56
N ASP A 31 -23.32 -2.66 8.68
CA ASP A 31 -24.13 -1.82 9.57
C ASP A 31 -23.62 -1.81 11.03
N PRO A 32 -23.23 -2.96 11.66
CA PRO A 32 -22.68 -2.97 13.01
C PRO A 32 -21.34 -2.26 13.13
N ILE A 33 -20.54 -2.28 12.07
CA ILE A 33 -19.22 -1.63 12.04
C ILE A 33 -19.37 -0.12 11.93
N LEU A 34 -20.37 0.33 11.16
CA LEU A 34 -20.64 1.74 10.89
C LEU A 34 -21.48 2.41 12.00
N GLU A 35 -22.02 1.62 12.93
CA GLU A 35 -22.80 2.17 14.03
C GLU A 35 -21.97 3.14 14.89
N GLY A 36 -22.52 4.35 15.10
CA GLY A 36 -21.84 5.40 15.85
C GLY A 36 -20.84 6.24 15.06
N LEU A 37 -20.59 5.92 13.78
CA LEU A 37 -19.76 6.75 12.91
C LEU A 37 -20.57 7.89 12.27
N GLY A 38 -19.88 9.01 12.02
CA GLY A 38 -20.45 10.21 11.42
C GLY A 38 -20.45 10.20 9.90
N THR A 39 -20.71 11.36 9.32
CA THR A 39 -20.63 11.57 7.88
C THR A 39 -19.18 11.42 7.41
N PRO A 40 -18.93 10.74 6.29
CA PRO A 40 -17.59 10.57 5.75
C PRO A 40 -16.99 11.90 5.32
N VAL A 41 -15.69 12.09 5.60
CA VAL A 41 -14.88 13.18 5.08
C VAL A 41 -14.01 12.62 3.97
N CYS A 42 -14.27 13.04 2.73
CA CYS A 42 -13.50 12.60 1.58
C CYS A 42 -12.30 13.54 1.35
N GLN A 43 -11.16 12.96 1.01
CA GLN A 43 -9.92 13.68 0.68
C GLN A 43 -9.26 13.07 -0.56
N ARG A 44 -8.71 13.91 -1.43
CA ARG A 44 -7.76 13.50 -2.48
C ARG A 44 -6.35 13.60 -1.90
N LEU A 45 -5.57 12.53 -2.02
CA LEU A 45 -4.20 12.44 -1.50
C LEU A 45 -3.17 12.31 -2.63
N ALA A 46 -3.55 11.68 -3.76
CA ALA A 46 -2.63 11.50 -4.88
C ALA A 46 -2.85 12.59 -5.92
N GLU A 47 -1.82 13.45 -6.09
CA GLU A 47 -1.79 14.50 -7.11
C GLU A 47 -0.34 14.82 -7.49
N GLY A 48 -0.12 15.38 -8.67
CA GLY A 48 1.21 15.76 -9.13
C GLY A 48 2.22 14.60 -9.02
N LEU A 49 3.30 14.81 -8.28
CA LEU A 49 4.35 13.80 -8.08
C LEU A 49 3.89 12.54 -7.35
N THR A 50 2.78 12.59 -6.61
CA THR A 50 2.26 11.41 -5.90
C THR A 50 1.22 10.63 -6.72
N LEU A 51 0.90 11.04 -7.94
CA LEU A 51 -0.06 10.37 -8.81
C LEU A 51 0.27 8.88 -9.04
N PRO A 52 1.54 8.47 -9.24
CA PRO A 52 1.87 7.04 -9.36
C PRO A 52 1.52 6.20 -8.14
N LEU A 53 1.33 6.83 -6.98
CA LEU A 53 0.97 6.17 -5.72
C LEU A 53 -0.55 6.08 -5.49
N ALA A 54 -1.37 6.53 -6.46
CA ALA A 54 -2.83 6.59 -6.32
C ALA A 54 -3.47 5.23 -6.03
N ARG A 55 -2.94 4.14 -6.57
CA ARG A 55 -3.43 2.77 -6.28
C ARG A 55 -3.01 2.25 -4.90
N GLY A 56 -2.01 2.85 -4.29
CA GLY A 56 -1.56 2.64 -2.92
C GLY A 56 -1.90 3.81 -2.00
N THR A 57 -3.10 4.36 -2.10
CA THR A 57 -3.54 5.55 -1.34
C THR A 57 -3.39 5.40 0.17
N HIS A 58 -3.53 4.19 0.70
CA HIS A 58 -3.30 3.91 2.13
C HIS A 58 -1.85 4.18 2.54
N HIS A 59 -0.86 3.97 1.65
CA HIS A 59 0.52 4.36 1.91
C HIS A 59 0.66 5.88 2.04
N LEU A 60 -0.01 6.66 1.18
CA LEU A 60 0.00 8.12 1.26
C LEU A 60 -0.64 8.61 2.56
N TRP A 61 -1.79 8.04 2.91
CA TRP A 61 -2.47 8.38 4.16
C TRP A 61 -1.59 8.07 5.37
N PHE A 62 -1.05 6.85 5.42
CA PHE A 62 -0.20 6.40 6.51
C PHE A 62 1.08 7.25 6.62
N TRP A 63 1.72 7.58 5.49
CA TRP A 63 2.90 8.44 5.42
C TRP A 63 2.64 9.82 6.01
N GLY A 64 1.50 10.41 5.70
CA GLY A 64 1.09 11.71 6.22
C GLY A 64 0.77 11.71 7.72
N VAL A 65 0.27 10.59 8.25
CA VAL A 65 -0.23 10.48 9.63
C VAL A 65 0.85 9.97 10.59
N VAL A 66 1.56 8.92 10.23
CA VAL A 66 2.56 8.27 11.10
C VAL A 66 3.93 8.93 10.97
N PRO A 67 4.63 8.85 9.81
CA PRO A 67 5.92 9.53 9.66
C PRO A 67 5.79 11.05 9.59
N ARG A 68 4.61 11.57 9.25
CA ARG A 68 4.37 12.98 8.92
C ARG A 68 5.30 13.49 7.82
N GLY A 69 5.55 12.64 6.84
CA GLY A 69 6.41 12.93 5.70
C GLY A 69 5.83 14.06 4.85
N LYS A 70 6.70 14.98 4.47
CA LYS A 70 6.37 16.10 3.56
C LYS A 70 6.84 15.83 2.13
N THR A 71 7.57 14.74 1.94
CA THR A 71 8.11 14.30 0.65
C THR A 71 7.35 13.09 0.17
N THR A 72 7.66 12.63 -1.03
CA THR A 72 7.15 11.37 -1.57
C THR A 72 7.57 10.20 -0.68
N PRO A 73 6.67 9.25 -0.37
CA PRO A 73 7.00 8.07 0.41
C PRO A 73 8.12 7.24 -0.22
N ALA A 74 9.14 6.90 0.56
CA ALA A 74 10.20 5.99 0.17
C ALA A 74 9.86 4.58 0.65
N HIS A 75 9.50 3.66 -0.25
CA HIS A 75 9.15 2.29 0.11
C HIS A 75 10.39 1.42 0.24
N ALA A 76 11.22 1.35 -0.80
CA ALA A 76 12.35 0.45 -0.90
C ALA A 76 13.41 0.71 0.18
N ALA A 77 13.65 1.97 0.55
CA ALA A 77 14.62 2.33 1.57
C ALA A 77 14.27 1.76 2.96
N TYR A 78 12.99 1.65 3.27
CA TYR A 78 12.52 1.16 4.57
C TYR A 78 12.37 -0.36 4.61
N VAL A 79 11.98 -0.99 3.51
CA VAL A 79 12.04 -2.46 3.39
C VAL A 79 13.50 -2.92 3.47
N TRP A 80 14.41 -2.22 2.80
CA TRP A 80 15.85 -2.49 2.94
C TRP A 80 16.33 -2.37 4.39
N LEU A 81 15.90 -1.32 5.10
CA LEU A 81 16.31 -1.06 6.48
C LEU A 81 15.89 -2.18 7.45
N GLU A 82 14.68 -2.72 7.28
CA GLU A 82 14.16 -3.82 8.10
C GLU A 82 15.08 -5.04 8.02
N ASP A 83 15.61 -5.34 6.83
CA ASP A 83 16.41 -6.54 6.59
C ASP A 83 17.93 -6.35 6.74
N HIS A 84 18.44 -5.13 6.49
CA HIS A 84 19.89 -4.90 6.30
C HIS A 84 20.48 -3.79 7.16
N GLY A 85 19.63 -3.00 7.83
CA GLY A 85 20.07 -1.82 8.57
C GLY A 85 20.37 -0.60 7.67
N PRO A 86 20.90 0.47 8.25
CA PRO A 86 21.08 1.75 7.57
C PRO A 86 22.10 1.68 6.42
N THR A 87 21.89 2.48 5.39
CA THR A 87 22.77 2.61 4.24
C THR A 87 23.38 4.01 4.16
N LEU A 88 24.53 4.12 3.47
CA LEU A 88 25.16 5.41 3.12
C LEU A 88 24.61 5.98 1.80
N ALA A 89 23.85 5.21 1.04
CA ALA A 89 23.24 5.69 -0.19
C ALA A 89 22.20 6.79 0.08
N THR A 90 22.09 7.75 -0.84
CA THR A 90 21.09 8.80 -0.74
C THR A 90 19.68 8.24 -0.99
N GLU A 91 19.56 7.34 -1.98
CA GLU A 91 18.29 6.72 -2.35
C GLU A 91 18.46 5.21 -2.53
N ILE A 92 17.40 4.48 -2.21
CA ILE A 92 17.25 3.05 -2.50
C ILE A 92 15.98 2.85 -3.31
N TRP A 93 16.07 2.00 -4.32
CA TRP A 93 14.99 1.62 -5.23
C TRP A 93 14.88 0.10 -5.29
N SER A 94 13.66 -0.43 -5.32
CA SER A 94 13.43 -1.84 -5.66
C SER A 94 13.57 -2.05 -7.15
N VAL A 95 14.12 -3.19 -7.57
CA VAL A 95 14.25 -3.60 -8.97
C VAL A 95 13.61 -4.97 -9.12
N THR A 96 12.50 -5.04 -9.83
CA THR A 96 11.72 -6.27 -9.96
C THR A 96 11.82 -6.81 -11.38
N PRO A 97 12.36 -8.03 -11.58
CA PRO A 97 12.33 -8.69 -12.89
C PRO A 97 10.88 -9.02 -13.28
N CYS A 98 10.52 -8.73 -14.52
CA CYS A 98 9.15 -8.89 -15.00
C CYS A 98 9.11 -9.23 -16.50
N VAL A 99 7.92 -9.62 -16.95
CA VAL A 99 7.61 -9.77 -18.36
C VAL A 99 6.90 -8.50 -18.83
N GLU A 100 7.40 -7.90 -19.90
CA GLU A 100 6.70 -6.81 -20.60
C GLU A 100 6.16 -7.37 -21.93
N GLU A 101 4.84 -7.26 -22.10
CA GLU A 101 4.15 -7.66 -23.34
C GLU A 101 3.13 -6.59 -23.72
N ASN A 102 3.29 -6.02 -24.91
CA ASN A 102 2.41 -4.98 -25.44
C ASN A 102 2.26 -3.75 -24.52
N GLY A 103 3.34 -3.37 -23.84
CA GLY A 103 3.38 -2.26 -22.91
C GLY A 103 2.81 -2.59 -21.51
N VAL A 104 2.41 -3.83 -21.26
CA VAL A 104 1.91 -4.28 -19.96
C VAL A 104 2.99 -5.05 -19.22
N TYR A 105 3.25 -4.69 -17.97
CA TYR A 105 4.23 -5.32 -17.08
C TYR A 105 3.54 -6.37 -16.23
N ARG A 106 4.11 -7.58 -16.18
CA ARG A 106 3.55 -8.71 -15.42
C ARG A 106 4.63 -9.41 -14.61
N SER A 107 4.25 -9.93 -13.45
CA SER A 107 5.12 -10.78 -12.65
C SER A 107 5.42 -12.10 -13.38
N LEU A 108 6.49 -12.77 -12.94
CA LEU A 108 6.83 -14.13 -13.39
C LEU A 108 5.89 -15.19 -12.81
N GLY A 109 4.91 -14.79 -12.01
CA GLY A 109 3.91 -15.67 -11.40
C GLY A 109 4.54 -16.70 -10.46
N SER A 110 4.12 -17.96 -10.60
CA SER A 110 4.58 -19.07 -9.76
C SER A 110 5.96 -19.64 -10.15
N ASP A 111 6.62 -19.03 -11.16
CA ASP A 111 7.94 -19.48 -11.65
C ASP A 111 8.96 -18.34 -11.58
N PRO A 112 9.34 -17.87 -10.36
CA PRO A 112 10.30 -16.81 -10.17
C PRO A 112 11.69 -17.22 -10.69
N LEU A 113 12.61 -16.26 -10.80
CA LEU A 113 14.01 -16.55 -11.10
C LEU A 113 14.64 -17.35 -9.95
N THR A 114 15.44 -18.34 -10.29
CA THR A 114 16.31 -19.01 -9.32
C THR A 114 17.49 -18.10 -8.96
N ALA A 115 18.19 -18.40 -7.86
CA ALA A 115 19.38 -17.63 -7.46
C ALA A 115 20.45 -17.60 -8.57
N GLU A 116 20.67 -18.74 -9.27
CA GLU A 116 21.62 -18.81 -10.39
C GLU A 116 21.18 -17.93 -11.58
N GLU A 117 19.88 -17.96 -11.93
CA GLU A 117 19.33 -17.11 -12.99
C GLU A 117 19.46 -15.61 -12.63
N ILE A 118 19.24 -15.26 -11.37
CA ILE A 118 19.41 -13.91 -10.83
C ILE A 118 20.86 -13.45 -10.97
N ASP A 119 21.83 -14.27 -10.54
CA ASP A 119 23.26 -13.96 -10.65
C ASP A 119 23.66 -13.68 -12.10
N ARG A 120 23.21 -14.52 -13.04
CA ARG A 120 23.51 -14.38 -14.48
C ARG A 120 22.84 -13.15 -15.12
N CYS A 121 21.68 -12.74 -14.65
CA CYS A 121 21.02 -11.51 -15.11
C CYS A 121 21.63 -10.25 -14.46
N SER A 122 22.17 -10.35 -13.26
CA SER A 122 22.65 -9.20 -12.48
C SER A 122 23.82 -8.48 -13.12
N GLU A 123 24.80 -9.21 -13.70
CA GLU A 123 26.01 -8.59 -14.26
C GLU A 123 25.72 -7.67 -15.44
N PRO A 124 24.98 -8.08 -16.50
CA PRO A 124 24.63 -7.17 -17.57
C PRO A 124 23.73 -6.02 -17.11
N LEU A 125 22.77 -6.29 -16.18
CA LEU A 125 21.88 -5.27 -15.66
C LEU A 125 22.64 -4.22 -14.83
N ARG A 126 23.64 -4.63 -14.03
CA ARG A 126 24.51 -3.73 -13.28
C ARG A 126 25.21 -2.71 -14.17
N LYS A 127 25.73 -3.16 -15.31
CA LYS A 127 26.39 -2.28 -16.31
C LYS A 127 25.42 -1.28 -16.91
N THR A 128 24.19 -1.71 -17.17
CA THR A 128 23.17 -0.83 -17.72
C THR A 128 22.71 0.21 -16.70
N LEU A 129 22.38 -0.20 -15.49
CA LEU A 129 21.93 0.69 -14.40
C LEU A 129 23.01 1.70 -14.00
N ALA A 130 24.30 1.33 -14.09
CA ALA A 130 25.41 2.25 -13.80
C ALA A 130 25.42 3.48 -14.73
N LYS A 131 24.95 3.37 -15.99
CA LYS A 131 24.83 4.51 -16.92
C LYS A 131 23.86 5.56 -16.42
N PHE A 132 22.88 5.17 -15.60
CA PHE A 132 21.88 6.04 -14.97
C PHE A 132 22.24 6.42 -13.52
N GLY A 133 23.47 6.11 -13.09
CA GLY A 133 23.99 6.45 -11.76
C GLY A 133 23.48 5.52 -10.64
N PHE A 134 22.94 4.36 -10.99
CA PHE A 134 22.57 3.34 -10.03
C PHE A 134 23.69 2.33 -9.77
N VAL A 135 23.77 1.84 -8.54
CA VAL A 135 24.55 0.67 -8.16
C VAL A 135 23.60 -0.45 -7.81
N LEU A 136 23.53 -1.48 -8.65
CA LEU A 136 22.70 -2.66 -8.40
C LEU A 136 23.29 -3.49 -7.27
N GLN A 137 22.48 -3.77 -6.28
CA GLN A 137 22.77 -4.68 -5.18
C GLN A 137 21.80 -5.85 -5.24
N GLN A 138 22.32 -7.04 -5.03
CA GLN A 138 21.55 -8.26 -4.96
C GLN A 138 21.58 -8.79 -3.54
N TRP A 139 20.40 -9.19 -3.06
CA TRP A 139 20.27 -9.86 -1.78
C TRP A 139 19.33 -11.06 -1.94
N ASP A 140 19.90 -12.25 -1.85
CA ASP A 140 19.21 -13.49 -2.18
C ASP A 140 18.52 -13.39 -3.55
N THR A 141 17.19 -13.42 -3.60
CA THR A 141 16.40 -13.30 -4.82
C THR A 141 15.87 -11.89 -5.11
N LEU A 142 16.28 -10.90 -4.31
CA LEU A 142 15.85 -9.52 -4.44
C LEU A 142 16.94 -8.63 -5.04
N TRP A 143 16.52 -7.68 -5.85
CA TRP A 143 17.39 -6.65 -6.37
C TRP A 143 17.00 -5.28 -5.85
N TYR A 144 18.01 -4.54 -5.40
CA TYR A 144 17.90 -3.13 -5.04
C TYR A 144 18.90 -2.32 -5.87
N ALA A 145 18.52 -1.10 -6.20
CA ALA A 145 19.42 -0.15 -6.85
C ALA A 145 19.60 1.06 -5.94
N THR A 146 20.86 1.42 -5.64
CA THR A 146 21.16 2.57 -4.80
C THR A 146 21.75 3.71 -5.63
N ARG A 147 21.46 4.95 -5.22
CA ARG A 147 22.03 6.16 -5.83
C ARG A 147 22.61 7.09 -4.78
N MET A 148 23.63 7.86 -5.20
CA MET A 148 24.24 8.92 -4.38
C MET A 148 23.65 10.31 -4.66
N LYS A 149 22.90 10.46 -5.74
CA LYS A 149 22.20 11.70 -6.11
C LYS A 149 20.71 11.41 -6.20
N ASP A 150 19.90 12.39 -5.83
CA ASP A 150 18.45 12.31 -5.97
C ASP A 150 18.03 12.08 -7.42
N TRP A 151 16.99 11.31 -7.59
CA TRP A 151 16.28 11.16 -8.84
C TRP A 151 14.84 11.67 -8.63
N GLU A 152 14.53 12.77 -9.27
CA GLU A 152 13.21 13.39 -9.16
C GLU A 152 12.16 12.62 -9.97
N ALA A 153 12.14 11.30 -9.84
CA ALA A 153 11.16 10.43 -10.47
C ALA A 153 10.41 9.66 -9.38
N VAL A 154 9.12 9.49 -9.62
CA VAL A 154 8.26 8.62 -8.81
C VAL A 154 7.62 7.62 -9.75
N LEU A 155 7.89 6.34 -9.51
CA LEU A 155 7.31 5.26 -10.28
C LEU A 155 6.29 4.50 -9.40
N ARG A 156 5.23 4.03 -10.05
CA ARG A 156 4.18 3.25 -9.40
C ARG A 156 4.81 2.05 -8.67
N PRO A 157 4.44 1.79 -7.39
CA PRO A 157 4.91 0.59 -6.68
C PRO A 157 4.60 -0.68 -7.46
N TRP A 158 5.47 -1.69 -7.34
CA TRP A 158 5.34 -2.91 -8.13
C TRP A 158 3.98 -3.59 -7.94
N GLU A 159 3.50 -3.67 -6.71
CA GLU A 159 2.21 -4.26 -6.35
C GLU A 159 1.04 -3.60 -7.11
N CYS A 160 1.19 -2.32 -7.43
CA CYS A 160 0.21 -1.54 -8.17
C CYS A 160 0.47 -1.55 -9.70
N GLN A 161 1.66 -1.95 -10.13
CA GLN A 161 2.07 -1.97 -11.53
C GLN A 161 1.82 -3.32 -12.19
N ASP A 162 1.87 -4.42 -11.44
CA ASP A 162 1.66 -5.78 -11.98
C ASP A 162 0.31 -5.88 -12.72
N GLY A 163 0.38 -6.25 -13.99
CA GLY A 163 -0.78 -6.29 -14.88
C GLY A 163 -1.17 -4.96 -15.53
N MET A 164 -0.41 -3.89 -15.29
CA MET A 164 -0.70 -2.54 -15.80
C MET A 164 0.28 -2.11 -16.90
N GLY A 165 -0.23 -1.22 -17.76
CA GLY A 165 0.59 -0.52 -18.75
C GLY A 165 1.25 0.76 -18.21
N LEU A 166 2.01 1.39 -19.09
CA LEU A 166 2.62 2.71 -18.88
C LEU A 166 1.63 3.84 -19.21
N ASP A 167 0.59 3.98 -18.40
CA ASP A 167 -0.32 5.12 -18.48
C ASP A 167 0.32 6.40 -17.92
N GLU A 168 -0.41 7.52 -17.98
CA GLU A 168 0.07 8.81 -17.48
C GLU A 168 0.35 8.79 -15.96
N GLY A 169 -0.36 7.93 -15.22
CA GLY A 169 -0.19 7.77 -13.78
C GLY A 169 0.91 6.78 -13.38
N ALA A 170 1.63 6.16 -14.32
CA ALA A 170 2.68 5.19 -13.97
C ALA A 170 3.96 5.85 -13.46
N ILE A 171 4.30 7.02 -14.00
CA ILE A 171 5.56 7.73 -13.72
C ILE A 171 5.28 9.23 -13.63
N ALA A 172 5.79 9.86 -12.59
CA ALA A 172 5.79 11.32 -12.41
C ALA A 172 7.21 11.85 -12.20
N GLY A 173 7.38 13.17 -12.33
CA GLY A 173 8.69 13.83 -12.21
C GLY A 173 9.54 13.64 -13.47
N ASP A 174 10.76 13.16 -13.31
CA ASP A 174 11.72 12.95 -14.42
C ASP A 174 11.37 11.71 -15.26
N ARG A 175 10.22 11.83 -15.95
CA ARG A 175 9.58 10.75 -16.70
C ARG A 175 10.46 10.26 -17.87
N ASP A 176 11.09 11.17 -18.59
CA ASP A 176 11.83 10.81 -19.80
C ASP A 176 13.06 9.97 -19.45
N MET A 177 13.82 10.38 -18.43
CA MET A 177 14.95 9.61 -17.93
C MET A 177 14.50 8.26 -17.34
N ALA A 178 13.36 8.21 -16.65
CA ALA A 178 12.81 6.96 -16.14
C ALA A 178 12.46 5.99 -17.26
N LEU A 179 11.80 6.46 -18.31
CA LEU A 179 11.46 5.65 -19.49
C LEU A 179 12.70 5.18 -20.24
N GLU A 180 13.72 6.03 -20.36
CA GLU A 180 15.00 5.66 -20.99
C GLU A 180 15.71 4.57 -20.18
N CYS A 181 15.75 4.70 -18.85
CA CYS A 181 16.32 3.70 -17.95
C CYS A 181 15.58 2.35 -18.07
N LEU A 182 14.26 2.36 -17.98
CA LEU A 182 13.43 1.14 -18.10
C LEU A 182 13.62 0.47 -19.45
N ARG A 183 13.69 1.23 -20.56
CA ARG A 183 13.92 0.71 -21.91
C ARG A 183 15.31 0.07 -22.02
N ALA A 184 16.35 0.75 -21.55
CA ALA A 184 17.72 0.20 -21.59
C ALA A 184 17.84 -1.09 -20.74
N CYS A 185 17.16 -1.15 -19.62
CA CYS A 185 17.09 -2.37 -18.81
C CYS A 185 16.32 -3.49 -19.53
N ALA A 186 15.21 -3.17 -20.21
CA ALA A 186 14.45 -4.15 -20.99
C ALA A 186 15.29 -4.73 -22.15
N GLU A 187 16.00 -3.88 -22.91
CA GLU A 187 16.92 -4.33 -23.96
C GLU A 187 17.98 -5.27 -23.39
N THR A 188 18.54 -4.93 -22.23
CA THR A 188 19.53 -5.76 -21.54
C THR A 188 18.95 -7.10 -21.13
N MET A 189 17.79 -7.12 -20.47
CA MET A 189 17.13 -8.33 -20.00
C MET A 189 16.73 -9.25 -21.15
N ALA A 190 16.15 -8.70 -22.21
CA ALA A 190 15.76 -9.44 -23.42
C ALA A 190 16.96 -10.12 -24.11
N GLY A 191 18.15 -9.54 -24.01
CA GLY A 191 19.40 -10.07 -24.57
C GLY A 191 20.09 -11.13 -23.71
N THR A 192 19.57 -11.47 -22.53
CA THR A 192 20.20 -12.48 -21.65
C THR A 192 19.94 -13.91 -22.12
N GLU A 193 20.90 -14.80 -21.88
CA GLU A 193 20.73 -16.24 -22.12
C GLU A 193 19.60 -16.83 -21.25
N ILE A 194 19.35 -16.26 -20.07
CA ILE A 194 18.27 -16.69 -19.17
C ILE A 194 16.91 -16.45 -19.83
N THR A 195 16.71 -15.25 -20.39
CA THR A 195 15.47 -14.93 -21.12
C THR A 195 15.27 -15.86 -22.32
N ALA A 196 16.33 -16.07 -23.12
CA ALA A 196 16.29 -16.97 -24.27
C ALA A 196 15.99 -18.44 -23.85
N GLY A 197 16.65 -18.93 -22.81
CA GLY A 197 16.47 -20.29 -22.28
C GLY A 197 15.06 -20.53 -21.73
N ARG A 198 14.55 -19.60 -20.92
CA ARG A 198 13.18 -19.69 -20.38
C ARG A 198 12.14 -19.63 -21.49
N LYS A 199 12.30 -18.73 -22.46
CA LYS A 199 11.41 -18.66 -23.62
C LYS A 199 11.40 -19.95 -24.44
N ALA A 200 12.57 -20.56 -24.69
CA ALA A 200 12.68 -21.84 -25.38
C ALA A 200 12.00 -22.98 -24.58
N ALA A 201 12.00 -22.91 -23.27
CA ALA A 201 11.34 -23.87 -22.37
C ALA A 201 9.83 -23.59 -22.15
N GLY A 202 9.25 -22.55 -22.78
CA GLY A 202 7.85 -22.16 -22.59
C GLY A 202 7.55 -21.60 -21.19
N ARG A 203 8.59 -21.11 -20.47
CA ARG A 203 8.49 -20.54 -19.13
C ARG A 203 8.37 -19.01 -19.21
N PRO A 204 7.76 -18.35 -18.20
CA PRO A 204 7.80 -16.88 -18.09
C PRO A 204 9.24 -16.38 -18.16
N ALA A 205 9.55 -15.57 -19.18
CA ALA A 205 10.91 -15.14 -19.49
C ALA A 205 11.06 -13.63 -19.19
N PRO A 206 11.89 -13.24 -18.20
CA PRO A 206 12.02 -11.84 -17.80
C PRO A 206 12.71 -11.03 -18.89
N ASN A 207 11.96 -10.25 -19.63
CA ASN A 207 12.46 -9.37 -20.69
C ASN A 207 12.49 -7.89 -20.28
N ALA A 208 12.15 -7.58 -19.03
CA ALA A 208 12.18 -6.24 -18.49
C ALA A 208 12.46 -6.26 -16.98
N VAL A 209 12.68 -5.08 -16.43
CA VAL A 209 12.61 -4.82 -14.98
C VAL A 209 11.72 -3.63 -14.71
N TRP A 210 11.10 -3.62 -13.55
CA TRP A 210 10.42 -2.44 -13.01
C TRP A 210 11.23 -1.88 -11.86
N ILE A 211 11.44 -0.57 -11.84
CA ILE A 211 12.21 0.13 -10.80
C ILE A 211 11.23 1.03 -10.06
N ALA A 212 11.06 0.84 -8.76
CA ALA A 212 10.06 1.58 -8.00
C ALA A 212 10.41 1.79 -6.53
N GLY A 213 9.53 2.49 -5.83
CA GLY A 213 9.60 2.70 -4.39
C GLY A 213 10.80 3.51 -3.92
N GLY A 214 11.44 4.24 -4.84
CA GLY A 214 12.64 5.00 -4.58
C GLY A 214 12.44 6.13 -3.59
N GLY A 215 13.51 6.49 -2.90
CA GLY A 215 13.55 7.63 -2.04
C GLY A 215 14.60 7.53 -0.95
N ARG A 216 14.70 8.59 -0.19
CA ARG A 216 15.63 8.72 0.92
C ARG A 216 15.07 8.10 2.19
N GLN A 217 15.94 7.47 2.96
CA GLN A 217 15.68 7.25 4.37
C GLN A 217 15.70 8.61 5.08
N ILE A 218 14.58 9.01 5.66
CA ILE A 218 14.45 10.25 6.44
C ILE A 218 14.24 9.89 7.91
N ARG A 219 14.67 10.77 8.79
CA ARG A 219 14.39 10.61 10.21
C ARG A 219 12.94 10.93 10.50
N PHE A 220 12.24 10.00 11.13
CA PHE A 220 10.86 10.22 11.58
C PHE A 220 10.83 10.83 12.97
N TYR A 221 9.79 11.60 13.20
CA TYR A 221 9.44 12.08 14.53
C TYR A 221 8.19 11.33 14.99
N PRO A 222 8.24 10.67 16.17
CA PRO A 222 7.08 9.94 16.66
C PRO A 222 5.83 10.82 16.67
N PRO A 223 4.70 10.35 16.11
CA PRO A 223 3.45 11.06 16.27
C PRO A 223 3.06 11.09 17.75
N THR A 224 2.52 12.19 18.21
CA THR A 224 2.26 12.40 19.63
C THR A 224 1.14 11.50 20.18
N LEU A 225 0.24 11.03 19.33
CA LEU A 225 -0.97 10.31 19.74
C LEU A 225 -0.94 8.82 19.37
N ILE A 226 -0.38 8.43 18.20
CA ILE A 226 -0.38 7.05 17.74
C ILE A 226 0.67 6.25 18.52
N ARG A 227 0.31 5.07 19.01
CA ARG A 227 1.14 4.20 19.85
C ARG A 227 1.41 2.82 19.27
N ALA A 228 0.49 2.30 18.46
CA ALA A 228 0.61 0.97 17.89
C ALA A 228 0.08 0.91 16.47
N VAL A 229 0.70 0.05 15.68
CA VAL A 229 0.31 -0.26 14.30
C VAL A 229 0.23 -1.76 14.11
N MET A 230 -0.83 -2.23 13.49
CA MET A 230 -0.97 -3.61 13.03
C MET A 230 -1.04 -3.61 11.51
N SER A 231 -0.12 -4.30 10.85
CA SER A 231 -0.08 -4.41 9.39
C SER A 231 0.69 -5.65 8.95
N ASP A 232 0.23 -6.31 7.91
CA ASP A 232 0.99 -7.38 7.24
C ASP A 232 1.96 -6.82 6.17
N GLU A 233 1.83 -5.55 5.81
CA GLU A 233 2.66 -4.89 4.82
C GLU A 233 4.03 -4.47 5.39
N PRO A 234 5.16 -4.97 4.84
CA PRO A 234 6.49 -4.67 5.38
C PRO A 234 6.79 -3.18 5.44
N VAL A 235 6.46 -2.43 4.39
CA VAL A 235 6.75 -0.99 4.31
C VAL A 235 6.05 -0.20 5.42
N LEU A 236 4.78 -0.53 5.73
CA LEU A 236 4.04 0.18 6.78
C LEU A 236 4.57 -0.15 8.17
N ARG A 237 4.99 -1.41 8.39
CA ARG A 237 5.65 -1.78 9.66
C ARG A 237 6.98 -1.06 9.81
N SER A 238 7.81 -1.04 8.76
CA SER A 238 9.11 -0.34 8.82
C SER A 238 8.96 1.14 9.10
N TRP A 239 8.00 1.82 8.45
CA TRP A 239 7.72 3.23 8.74
C TRP A 239 7.24 3.44 10.18
N ALA A 240 6.41 2.52 10.69
CA ALA A 240 5.92 2.62 12.06
C ALA A 240 7.03 2.36 13.09
N MET A 241 7.89 1.37 12.86
CA MET A 241 9.04 1.08 13.73
C MET A 241 10.03 2.25 13.77
N GLU A 242 10.36 2.83 12.61
CA GLU A 242 11.21 4.02 12.53
C GLU A 242 10.59 5.24 13.22
N ALA A 243 9.26 5.33 13.25
CA ALA A 243 8.53 6.34 14.00
C ALA A 243 8.40 6.00 15.51
N GLY A 244 9.00 4.91 15.99
CA GLY A 244 8.97 4.49 17.38
C GLY A 244 7.64 3.88 17.83
N MET A 245 6.84 3.34 16.89
CA MET A 245 5.59 2.66 17.21
C MET A 245 5.82 1.18 17.51
N LEU A 246 4.95 0.61 18.34
CA LEU A 246 4.84 -0.84 18.47
C LEU A 246 4.14 -1.41 17.23
N CYS A 247 4.71 -2.47 16.66
CA CYS A 247 4.22 -3.09 15.44
C CYS A 247 3.86 -4.55 15.66
N GLN A 248 2.73 -4.97 15.07
CA GLN A 248 2.31 -6.38 15.02
C GLN A 248 1.75 -6.72 13.64
N PHE A 249 1.72 -8.02 13.33
CA PHE A 249 1.05 -8.54 12.14
C PHE A 249 -0.46 -8.69 12.41
N VAL A 250 -1.29 -8.30 11.46
CA VAL A 250 -2.73 -8.55 11.53
C VAL A 250 -3.03 -10.04 11.41
N SER A 251 -2.36 -10.73 10.48
CA SER A 251 -2.60 -12.16 10.19
C SER A 251 -2.06 -13.12 11.23
N ARG A 252 -0.99 -12.77 11.94
CA ARG A 252 -0.29 -13.64 12.91
C ARG A 252 -0.79 -13.49 14.33
N THR A 253 -1.68 -12.57 14.60
CA THR A 253 -2.18 -12.32 15.94
C THR A 253 -3.23 -13.38 16.29
N THR A 254 -2.80 -14.44 16.95
CA THR A 254 -3.70 -15.42 17.58
C THR A 254 -4.36 -14.73 18.77
N GLY A 255 -5.68 -14.55 18.70
CA GLY A 255 -6.43 -13.85 19.73
C GLY A 255 -6.74 -12.38 19.41
N LYS A 256 -6.32 -11.87 18.26
CA LYS A 256 -6.70 -10.57 17.68
C LYS A 256 -6.67 -9.42 18.69
N THR A 257 -5.56 -9.32 19.44
CA THR A 257 -5.35 -8.29 20.45
C THR A 257 -4.33 -7.26 19.97
N TRP A 258 -4.59 -6.01 20.28
CA TRP A 258 -3.61 -4.95 20.13
C TRP A 258 -2.36 -5.23 20.98
N PRO A 259 -1.16 -4.71 20.60
CA PRO A 259 0.07 -4.91 21.38
C PRO A 259 -0.14 -4.55 22.85
N GLU A 260 0.07 -5.50 23.74
CA GLU A 260 -0.19 -5.33 25.20
C GLU A 260 0.69 -4.23 25.79
N GLU A 261 1.90 -4.09 25.29
CA GLU A 261 2.88 -3.12 25.78
C GLU A 261 2.63 -1.70 25.27
N ALA A 262 1.67 -1.50 24.34
CA ALA A 262 1.37 -0.17 23.85
C ALA A 262 0.82 0.72 24.95
N ALA A 263 1.45 1.88 25.15
CA ALA A 263 0.91 2.93 26.02
C ALA A 263 -0.48 3.37 25.51
N PRO A 264 -1.36 3.91 26.39
CA PRO A 264 -2.62 4.47 25.96
C PRO A 264 -2.44 5.53 24.86
N GLY A 265 -3.24 5.47 23.82
CA GLY A 265 -3.19 6.37 22.69
C GLY A 265 -3.93 5.82 21.48
N ASP A 266 -3.78 6.48 20.34
CA ASP A 266 -4.37 6.05 19.08
C ASP A 266 -3.65 4.81 18.53
N MET A 267 -4.42 3.97 17.84
CA MET A 267 -3.93 2.72 17.24
C MET A 267 -4.41 2.63 15.79
N ILE A 268 -3.60 2.03 14.91
CA ILE A 268 -3.95 1.82 13.50
C ILE A 268 -3.88 0.33 13.18
N ALA A 269 -4.96 -0.22 12.61
CA ALA A 269 -4.95 -1.54 11.99
C ALA A 269 -5.17 -1.41 10.48
N VAL A 270 -4.26 -1.96 9.69
CA VAL A 270 -4.36 -1.97 8.23
C VAL A 270 -4.88 -3.34 7.80
N ILE A 271 -6.06 -3.38 7.20
CA ILE A 271 -6.75 -4.60 6.80
C ILE A 271 -6.79 -4.62 5.28
N SER A 272 -5.81 -5.30 4.67
CA SER A 272 -5.52 -5.23 3.22
C SER A 272 -6.27 -6.27 2.38
N ASP A 273 -7.20 -7.04 2.96
CA ASP A 273 -7.88 -8.16 2.27
C ASP A 273 -8.67 -7.72 1.02
N LEU A 274 -9.09 -6.45 0.94
CA LEU A 274 -9.81 -5.91 -0.22
C LEU A 274 -8.86 -5.39 -1.30
N TRP A 275 -7.58 -5.16 -0.99
CA TRP A 275 -6.69 -4.44 -1.88
C TRP A 275 -6.29 -5.23 -3.11
N GLU A 276 -5.87 -6.48 -2.96
CA GLU A 276 -5.49 -7.32 -4.11
C GLU A 276 -6.65 -7.57 -5.08
N PRO A 277 -7.87 -7.96 -4.64
CA PRO A 277 -9.03 -8.04 -5.52
C PRO A 277 -9.34 -6.71 -6.22
N TRP A 278 -9.23 -5.59 -5.48
CA TRP A 278 -9.45 -4.26 -6.03
C TRP A 278 -8.41 -3.90 -7.11
N LEU A 279 -7.12 -4.21 -6.89
CA LEU A 279 -6.06 -3.99 -7.88
C LEU A 279 -6.30 -4.75 -9.17
N ARG A 280 -6.86 -5.94 -9.08
CA ARG A 280 -7.16 -6.82 -10.21
C ARG A 280 -8.51 -6.56 -10.87
N GLY A 281 -9.36 -5.71 -10.26
CA GLY A 281 -10.75 -5.51 -10.69
C GLY A 281 -11.60 -6.76 -10.52
N ASP A 282 -11.23 -7.66 -9.62
CA ASP A 282 -11.98 -8.88 -9.27
C ASP A 282 -13.01 -8.57 -8.19
N TRP A 283 -14.17 -8.11 -8.64
CA TRP A 283 -15.23 -7.66 -7.75
C TRP A 283 -15.97 -8.78 -7.06
N ASP A 284 -15.93 -9.99 -7.60
CA ASP A 284 -16.49 -11.17 -6.93
C ASP A 284 -15.58 -11.62 -5.76
N ALA A 285 -14.28 -11.65 -5.96
CA ALA A 285 -13.32 -11.88 -4.88
C ALA A 285 -13.35 -10.75 -3.83
N TRP A 286 -13.53 -9.49 -4.26
CA TRP A 286 -13.67 -8.35 -3.36
C TRP A 286 -14.91 -8.49 -2.45
N LEU A 287 -16.08 -8.86 -3.02
CA LEU A 287 -17.30 -9.13 -2.26
C LEU A 287 -17.12 -10.32 -1.32
N ALA A 288 -16.45 -11.38 -1.78
CA ALA A 288 -16.16 -12.56 -0.96
C ALA A 288 -15.24 -12.28 0.23
N ALA A 289 -14.38 -11.26 0.16
CA ALA A 289 -13.49 -10.86 1.25
C ALA A 289 -14.19 -10.03 2.35
N LEU A 290 -15.29 -9.34 2.03
CA LEU A 290 -15.99 -8.45 2.97
C LEU A 290 -16.37 -9.10 4.33
N PRO A 291 -16.90 -10.33 4.38
CA PRO A 291 -17.21 -10.96 5.67
C PRO A 291 -15.99 -11.11 6.57
N GLY A 292 -14.84 -11.47 5.99
CA GLY A 292 -13.58 -11.57 6.71
C GLY A 292 -13.11 -10.23 7.26
N VAL A 293 -13.19 -9.17 6.44
CA VAL A 293 -12.87 -7.79 6.85
C VAL A 293 -13.79 -7.34 8.00
N ALA A 294 -15.08 -7.58 7.86
CA ALA A 294 -16.07 -7.23 8.88
C ALA A 294 -15.78 -7.94 10.22
N SER A 295 -15.47 -9.24 10.17
CA SER A 295 -15.09 -10.02 11.36
C SER A 295 -13.82 -9.47 12.03
N LYS A 296 -12.78 -9.19 11.24
CA LYS A 296 -11.53 -8.61 11.75
C LYS A 296 -11.75 -7.27 12.45
N ILE A 297 -12.54 -6.38 11.84
CA ILE A 297 -12.86 -5.08 12.44
C ILE A 297 -13.64 -5.28 13.75
N ALA A 298 -14.65 -6.15 13.76
CA ALA A 298 -15.47 -6.41 14.97
C ALA A 298 -14.61 -6.93 16.13
N GLU A 299 -13.72 -7.87 15.87
CA GLU A 299 -12.83 -8.44 16.87
C GLU A 299 -11.80 -7.43 17.40
N LEU A 300 -11.16 -6.66 16.51
CA LEU A 300 -10.23 -5.61 16.89
C LEU A 300 -10.94 -4.48 17.65
N LYS A 301 -12.19 -4.16 17.30
CA LYS A 301 -13.03 -3.19 18.01
C LYS A 301 -13.34 -3.67 19.43
N ALA A 302 -13.70 -4.94 19.61
CA ALA A 302 -13.91 -5.52 20.94
C ALA A 302 -12.64 -5.44 21.80
N ALA A 303 -11.50 -5.86 21.26
CA ALA A 303 -10.21 -5.76 21.92
C ALA A 303 -9.80 -4.31 22.27
N ALA A 304 -10.13 -3.35 21.40
CA ALA A 304 -9.86 -1.93 21.64
C ALA A 304 -10.70 -1.39 22.82
N ILE A 305 -11.97 -1.81 22.93
CA ILE A 305 -12.86 -1.45 24.05
C ILE A 305 -12.32 -1.99 25.39
N GLU A 306 -11.85 -3.23 25.42
CA GLU A 306 -11.23 -3.82 26.61
C GLU A 306 -10.01 -3.00 27.06
N ARG A 307 -9.30 -2.37 26.15
CA ARG A 307 -8.16 -1.48 26.42
C ARG A 307 -8.56 -0.03 26.69
N LYS A 308 -9.82 0.24 26.90
CA LYS A 308 -10.37 1.58 27.17
C LYS A 308 -10.14 2.56 26.00
N THR A 309 -10.05 2.07 24.77
CA THR A 309 -10.09 2.92 23.58
C THR A 309 -11.50 3.46 23.45
N GLU A 310 -11.62 4.79 23.38
CA GLU A 310 -12.91 5.47 23.56
C GLU A 310 -13.69 5.56 22.24
N SER A 311 -13.01 5.46 21.11
CA SER A 311 -13.63 5.65 19.81
C SER A 311 -12.99 4.82 18.70
N THR A 312 -13.74 4.63 17.61
CA THR A 312 -13.27 3.96 16.39
C THR A 312 -13.46 4.87 15.19
N ALA A 313 -12.56 4.76 14.22
CA ALA A 313 -12.63 5.45 12.94
C ALA A 313 -12.34 4.46 11.80
N ILE A 314 -12.96 4.66 10.65
CA ILE A 314 -12.69 3.90 9.44
C ILE A 314 -12.10 4.84 8.39
N VAL A 315 -11.02 4.41 7.76
CA VAL A 315 -10.39 5.10 6.63
C VAL A 315 -10.43 4.18 5.42
N ALA A 316 -11.40 4.41 4.56
CA ALA A 316 -11.53 3.68 3.31
C ALA A 316 -10.69 4.35 2.22
N CYS A 317 -9.84 3.56 1.54
CA CYS A 317 -8.95 4.04 0.48
C CYS A 317 -9.40 3.54 -0.89
N GLY A 318 -9.31 4.42 -1.89
CA GLY A 318 -9.59 4.15 -3.29
C GLY A 318 -8.46 4.63 -4.20
N LEU A 319 -8.78 5.06 -5.41
CA LEU A 319 -7.82 5.55 -6.40
C LEU A 319 -7.44 7.01 -6.08
N GLY A 320 -6.38 7.19 -5.31
CA GLY A 320 -5.87 8.50 -4.93
C GLY A 320 -6.72 9.24 -3.89
N THR A 321 -7.77 8.63 -3.38
CA THR A 321 -8.73 9.27 -2.48
C THR A 321 -8.98 8.45 -1.23
N THR A 322 -9.40 9.12 -0.16
CA THR A 322 -9.86 8.47 1.07
C THR A 322 -11.24 8.98 1.47
N ALA A 323 -11.98 8.14 2.19
CA ALA A 323 -13.16 8.53 2.94
C ALA A 323 -12.94 8.16 4.41
N THR A 324 -12.88 9.16 5.29
CA THR A 324 -12.67 8.95 6.72
C THR A 324 -13.99 9.13 7.47
N LEU A 325 -14.42 8.07 8.15
CA LEU A 325 -15.58 8.06 9.02
C LEU A 325 -15.10 8.16 10.46
N LEU A 326 -15.35 9.29 11.10
CA LEU A 326 -15.01 9.55 12.49
C LEU A 326 -16.22 9.28 13.41
N PRO A 327 -16.00 9.09 14.71
CA PRO A 327 -17.09 8.97 15.67
C PRO A 327 -18.02 10.19 15.62
N LYS A 328 -19.32 9.97 15.75
CA LYS A 328 -20.27 11.07 15.93
C LYS A 328 -19.95 11.82 17.22
N THR A 329 -19.65 13.09 17.11
CA THR A 329 -19.60 13.98 18.29
C THR A 329 -21.03 14.29 18.73
N GLU A 330 -21.56 13.51 19.66
CA GLU A 330 -22.87 13.78 20.25
C GLU A 330 -22.75 14.92 21.26
N GLY A 331 -23.24 16.11 20.90
CA GLY A 331 -23.57 17.13 21.89
C GLY A 331 -24.68 16.63 22.83
N LEU A 332 -24.69 17.06 24.09
CA LEU A 332 -25.69 16.64 25.13
C LEU A 332 -27.15 16.73 24.66
N LYS A 333 -27.49 17.67 23.75
CA LYS A 333 -28.82 17.81 23.13
C LYS A 333 -29.12 16.71 22.09
N SER A 334 -28.14 16.19 21.39
CA SER A 334 -28.28 15.15 20.37
C SER A 334 -28.58 13.78 20.99
N ARG A 335 -28.00 13.45 22.16
CA ARG A 335 -28.28 12.20 22.87
C ARG A 335 -29.75 12.03 23.27
N PHE A 336 -30.46 13.13 23.49
CA PHE A 336 -31.90 13.08 23.88
C PHE A 336 -32.79 12.90 22.64
N LEU A 337 -32.42 13.50 21.51
CA LEU A 337 -33.18 13.44 20.27
C LEU A 337 -32.93 12.14 19.47
N SER A 338 -31.73 11.55 19.58
CA SER A 338 -31.39 10.31 18.88
C SER A 338 -32.21 9.09 19.33
N ARG A 339 -32.73 9.11 20.55
CA ARG A 339 -33.66 8.05 21.06
C ARG A 339 -34.98 7.99 20.30
N PHE A 340 -35.39 9.06 19.64
CA PHE A 340 -36.66 9.19 18.94
C PHE A 340 -36.52 9.33 17.41
N ALA A 341 -35.28 9.50 16.91
CA ALA A 341 -35.02 9.57 15.49
C ALA A 341 -35.11 8.16 14.88
N LYS A 342 -35.91 8.01 13.79
CA LYS A 342 -35.82 6.81 12.97
C LYS A 342 -34.38 6.65 12.53
N LYS A 343 -33.79 5.46 12.78
CA LYS A 343 -32.44 5.13 12.27
C LYS A 343 -32.46 5.30 10.74
N THR A 344 -31.83 6.36 10.25
CA THR A 344 -31.59 6.49 8.82
C THR A 344 -30.61 5.39 8.44
N PRO A 345 -30.90 4.58 7.39
CA PRO A 345 -29.94 3.56 6.97
C PRO A 345 -28.60 4.21 6.68
N PRO A 346 -27.48 3.54 6.99
CA PRO A 346 -26.17 4.04 6.67
C PRO A 346 -26.07 4.38 5.18
N ASP A 347 -25.50 5.54 4.87
CA ASP A 347 -25.18 5.91 3.50
C ASP A 347 -23.89 5.21 3.09
N TYR A 348 -23.93 4.40 2.02
CA TYR A 348 -22.79 3.70 1.45
C TYR A 348 -22.11 4.47 0.30
N SER A 349 -22.50 5.72 0.04
CA SER A 349 -21.89 6.56 -1.00
C SER A 349 -20.39 6.76 -0.81
N TRP A 350 -19.90 6.67 0.44
CA TRP A 350 -18.48 6.75 0.78
C TRP A 350 -17.63 5.59 0.22
N LEU A 351 -18.25 4.46 -0.15
CA LEU A 351 -17.60 3.37 -0.86
C LEU A 351 -17.35 3.68 -2.33
N THR A 352 -17.94 4.75 -2.87
CA THR A 352 -17.71 5.19 -4.25
C THR A 352 -16.56 6.19 -4.27
N ASP A 353 -15.61 5.96 -5.17
CA ASP A 353 -14.56 6.93 -5.45
C ASP A 353 -15.19 8.17 -6.11
N SER A 354 -15.01 9.32 -5.52
CA SER A 354 -15.43 10.60 -6.10
C SER A 354 -14.20 11.25 -6.76
N ASP A 355 -14.40 11.76 -7.96
CA ASP A 355 -13.39 12.52 -8.71
C ASP A 355 -12.78 13.66 -7.91
#